data_6264c11a8e3775cfeae6d1aa9c8af736
#
_entry.id   6264c11a8e3775cfeae6d1aa9c8af736
#
_cell.length_a   1.000
_cell.length_b   1.000
_cell.length_c   1.000
_cell.angle_alpha   90.00
_cell.angle_beta   90.00
_cell.angle_gamma   90.00
#
_symmetry.space_group_name_H-M   'P 1'
#
loop_
_entity.id
_entity.type
_entity.pdbx_description
1 polymer ?
#
loop_
_entity_poly.entity_id
_entity_poly.type
_entity_poly.pdbx_seq_one_letter_code
_entity_poly.pdbx_strand_id
1 'polypeptide(L)'
;MIAKVRELLRQRLSPLAFQDVCFYLWNCRFYLPRLIASAFVQRTPIVQGFPHGHIAGPFLHQLRGVNVFAPTKMCRVMTRHGSDKGRGIHNYTAIYSALFGTLHDQPLLILELGLGTNNMNLTSNMGAEGKPGASLRGWRDLFPRALVYGADIDRGILFEEDRIKTFYCDQLDSLAIRNLWSQPDLQSGMDIIIDDGLHTFDANTSFLDGSLEHLRPGGVYIIEDIHQNTIERWHNQLETIYSKQFPNHDFALLEVPNSSNQSDNNLLIIRSGA
;
A
#
# COMPACT_ATOMS: atom_id res chain seq x y z
N MET A 1 -18.80 25.78 -20.50
CA MET A 1 -17.47 26.37 -20.26
C MET A 1 -16.42 25.28 -20.04
N ILE A 2 -16.62 24.36 -19.09
CA ILE A 2 -15.64 23.29 -18.74
C ILE A 2 -15.32 22.36 -19.93
N ALA A 3 -16.33 21.94 -20.70
CA ALA A 3 -16.12 21.07 -21.88
C ALA A 3 -15.24 21.71 -22.96
N LYS A 4 -15.41 23.01 -23.22
CA LYS A 4 -14.57 23.78 -24.18
C LYS A 4 -13.12 23.92 -23.71
N VAL A 5 -12.92 24.12 -22.40
CA VAL A 5 -11.56 24.22 -21.83
C VAL A 5 -10.88 22.86 -21.89
N ARG A 6 -11.61 21.77 -21.61
CA ARG A 6 -11.07 20.39 -21.69
C ARG A 6 -10.64 20.05 -23.11
N GLU A 7 -11.44 20.42 -24.12
CA GLU A 7 -11.12 20.17 -25.53
C GLU A 7 -9.89 20.98 -26.00
N LEU A 8 -9.79 22.25 -25.59
CA LEU A 8 -8.64 23.09 -25.88
C LEU A 8 -7.33 22.58 -25.25
N LEU A 9 -7.39 22.06 -24.02
CA LEU A 9 -6.25 21.47 -23.36
C LEU A 9 -5.83 20.16 -24.03
N ARG A 10 -6.79 19.33 -24.47
CA ARG A 10 -6.54 18.08 -25.18
C ARG A 10 -5.80 18.29 -26.51
N GLN A 11 -6.08 19.39 -27.20
CA GLN A 11 -5.44 19.75 -28.49
C GLN A 11 -4.03 20.31 -28.33
N ARG A 12 -3.68 20.85 -27.14
CA ARG A 12 -2.42 21.56 -26.89
C ARG A 12 -1.41 20.84 -26.03
N LEU A 13 -1.82 19.78 -25.36
CA LEU A 13 -0.97 19.03 -24.44
C LEU A 13 -0.71 17.63 -24.96
N SER A 14 0.45 17.07 -24.62
CA SER A 14 0.68 15.64 -24.80
C SER A 14 -0.37 14.84 -24.01
N PRO A 15 -0.67 13.58 -24.39
CA PRO A 15 -1.64 12.75 -23.66
C PRO A 15 -1.36 12.65 -22.17
N LEU A 16 -0.08 12.58 -21.78
CA LEU A 16 0.37 12.55 -20.38
C LEU A 16 0.10 13.88 -19.66
N ALA A 17 0.51 15.00 -20.26
CA ALA A 17 0.29 16.32 -19.69
C ALA A 17 -1.20 16.67 -19.59
N PHE A 18 -2.02 16.22 -20.56
CA PHE A 18 -3.47 16.37 -20.50
C PHE A 18 -4.10 15.59 -19.35
N GLN A 19 -3.66 14.34 -19.14
CA GLN A 19 -4.11 13.52 -18.00
C GLN A 19 -3.73 14.16 -16.67
N ASP A 20 -2.51 14.69 -16.55
CA ASP A 20 -2.05 15.37 -15.34
C ASP A 20 -2.89 16.63 -15.05
N VAL A 21 -3.17 17.44 -16.07
CA VAL A 21 -4.02 18.65 -15.92
C VAL A 21 -5.46 18.25 -15.56
N CYS A 22 -6.02 17.23 -16.20
CA CYS A 22 -7.36 16.73 -15.84
C CYS A 22 -7.41 16.21 -14.41
N PHE A 23 -6.39 15.49 -13.97
CA PHE A 23 -6.25 15.02 -12.61
C PHE A 23 -6.20 16.19 -11.61
N TYR A 24 -5.38 17.23 -11.89
CA TYR A 24 -5.31 18.43 -11.04
C TYR A 24 -6.64 19.19 -11.00
N LEU A 25 -7.29 19.39 -12.16
CA LEU A 25 -8.57 20.10 -12.23
C LEU A 25 -9.70 19.34 -11.55
N TRP A 26 -9.74 18.01 -11.71
CA TRP A 26 -10.72 17.15 -11.04
C TRP A 26 -10.53 17.19 -9.52
N ASN A 27 -9.30 17.10 -9.05
CA ASN A 27 -8.96 17.22 -7.64
C ASN A 27 -9.28 18.63 -7.10
N CYS A 28 -8.99 19.72 -7.83
CA CYS A 28 -9.34 21.09 -7.41
C CYS A 28 -10.84 21.26 -7.18
N ARG A 29 -11.70 20.67 -8.02
CA ARG A 29 -13.16 20.78 -7.88
C ARG A 29 -13.69 20.15 -6.59
N PHE A 30 -13.09 19.07 -6.14
CA PHE A 30 -13.46 18.37 -4.90
C PHE A 30 -12.71 18.89 -3.68
N TYR A 31 -11.56 19.53 -3.86
CA TYR A 31 -10.64 19.90 -2.80
C TYR A 31 -10.69 21.36 -2.37
N LEU A 32 -11.23 22.29 -3.18
CA LEU A 32 -11.29 23.70 -2.76
C LEU A 32 -12.09 23.89 -1.45
N PRO A 33 -13.27 23.28 -1.24
CA PRO A 33 -13.98 23.32 0.03
C PRO A 33 -13.23 22.53 1.14
N ARG A 34 -12.53 21.44 0.75
CA ARG A 34 -11.76 20.60 1.67
C ARG A 34 -10.40 21.20 2.03
N LEU A 35 -9.78 22.00 1.15
CA LEU A 35 -8.56 22.77 1.44
C LEU A 35 -8.78 23.82 2.54
N ILE A 36 -9.95 24.44 2.60
CA ILE A 36 -10.30 25.38 3.66
C ILE A 36 -10.54 24.62 4.99
N ALA A 37 -11.20 23.47 4.95
CA ALA A 37 -11.34 22.60 6.10
C ALA A 37 -9.99 21.96 6.51
N SER A 38 -9.11 21.63 5.55
CA SER A 38 -7.81 20.99 5.78
C SER A 38 -6.73 21.92 6.33
N ALA A 39 -6.96 23.23 6.40
CA ALA A 39 -6.04 24.15 7.09
C ALA A 39 -5.92 23.83 8.59
N PHE A 40 -6.89 23.09 9.15
CA PHE A 40 -6.93 22.65 10.55
C PHE A 40 -6.78 21.13 10.71
N VAL A 41 -6.60 20.35 9.63
CA VAL A 41 -6.46 18.91 9.70
C VAL A 41 -4.98 18.56 9.93
N GLN A 42 -4.75 17.63 10.83
CA GLN A 42 -3.44 17.01 11.01
C GLN A 42 -2.96 16.45 9.66
N ARG A 43 -1.77 16.85 9.22
CA ARG A 43 -1.23 16.47 7.91
C ARG A 43 -0.19 15.35 7.97
N THR A 44 0.21 15.00 9.17
CA THR A 44 1.18 13.97 9.43
C THR A 44 0.53 12.80 10.17
N PRO A 45 0.96 11.55 9.95
CA PRO A 45 0.42 10.40 10.66
C PRO A 45 0.77 10.49 12.16
N ILE A 46 -0.09 9.90 13.00
CA ILE A 46 0.28 9.54 14.36
C ILE A 46 1.06 8.24 14.24
N VAL A 47 2.31 8.23 14.69
CA VAL A 47 3.20 7.09 14.57
C VAL A 47 3.52 6.55 15.96
N GLN A 48 3.03 5.36 16.26
CA GLN A 48 3.37 4.58 17.44
C GLN A 48 4.46 3.59 17.05
N GLY A 49 5.65 3.73 17.62
CA GLY A 49 6.77 2.83 17.34
C GLY A 49 6.98 1.85 18.48
N PHE A 50 7.37 0.63 18.14
CA PHE A 50 7.69 -0.44 19.08
C PHE A 50 9.13 -0.90 18.82
N PRO A 51 10.14 -0.09 19.21
CA PRO A 51 11.52 -0.39 18.91
C PRO A 51 12.09 -1.42 19.90
N HIS A 52 12.78 -2.41 19.36
CA HIS A 52 13.77 -3.18 20.09
C HIS A 52 15.14 -2.95 19.42
N GLY A 53 15.89 -1.93 19.90
CA GLY A 53 17.24 -1.66 19.41
C GLY A 53 17.47 -0.25 18.87
N HIS A 54 18.72 0.03 18.42
CA HIS A 54 19.20 1.36 18.04
C HIS A 54 18.70 1.90 16.68
N ILE A 55 17.92 1.13 15.91
CA ILE A 55 17.57 1.44 14.52
C ILE A 55 16.23 2.22 14.41
N ALA A 56 15.36 2.12 15.39
CA ALA A 56 14.01 2.67 15.33
C ALA A 56 13.92 4.20 15.12
N GLY A 57 14.86 4.96 15.66
CA GLY A 57 14.80 6.42 15.66
C GLY A 57 14.69 7.06 14.27
N PRO A 58 15.62 6.79 13.33
CA PRO A 58 15.58 7.38 11.98
C PRO A 58 14.36 6.96 11.16
N PHE A 59 13.97 5.69 11.24
CA PHE A 59 12.82 5.14 10.52
C PHE A 59 11.50 5.78 10.99
N LEU A 60 11.26 5.81 12.31
CA LEU A 60 10.07 6.44 12.87
C LEU A 60 10.04 7.96 12.63
N HIS A 61 11.19 8.61 12.69
CA HIS A 61 11.31 10.05 12.40
C HIS A 61 10.93 10.34 10.95
N GLN A 62 11.37 9.51 9.99
CA GLN A 62 11.02 9.62 8.59
C GLN A 62 9.51 9.57 8.40
N LEU A 63 8.83 8.61 9.03
CA LEU A 63 7.37 8.44 8.94
C LEU A 63 6.60 9.60 9.57
N ARG A 64 7.02 10.09 10.73
CA ARG A 64 6.37 11.22 11.45
C ARG A 64 6.36 12.52 10.66
N GLY A 65 7.36 12.74 9.79
CA GLY A 65 7.49 13.94 8.97
C GLY A 65 6.68 13.96 7.68
N VAL A 66 6.02 12.84 7.32
CA VAL A 66 5.34 12.71 6.04
C VAL A 66 4.07 13.54 5.99
N ASN A 67 3.98 14.48 5.03
CA ASN A 67 2.71 15.11 4.70
C ASN A 67 1.88 14.18 3.80
N VAL A 68 0.92 13.48 4.40
CA VAL A 68 0.10 12.46 3.71
C VAL A 68 -0.83 13.03 2.64
N PHE A 69 -1.00 14.35 2.59
CA PHE A 69 -1.76 15.04 1.53
C PHE A 69 -0.86 15.59 0.41
N ALA A 70 0.45 15.38 0.49
CA ALA A 70 1.36 15.85 -0.56
C ALA A 70 1.15 15.04 -1.86
N PRO A 71 1.07 15.70 -3.03
CA PRO A 71 1.04 15.00 -4.30
C PRO A 71 2.41 14.38 -4.58
N THR A 72 2.43 13.09 -4.87
CA THR A 72 3.66 12.35 -5.19
C THR A 72 3.62 11.76 -6.60
N LYS A 73 4.78 11.39 -7.16
CA LYS A 73 4.85 10.61 -8.40
C LYS A 73 4.10 9.29 -8.23
N MET A 74 4.25 8.66 -7.06
CA MET A 74 3.59 7.40 -6.73
C MET A 74 2.06 7.52 -6.76
N CYS A 75 1.52 8.60 -6.17
CA CYS A 75 0.09 8.90 -6.23
C CYS A 75 -0.43 8.97 -7.67
N ARG A 76 0.28 9.69 -8.54
CA ARG A 76 -0.13 9.81 -9.96
C ARG A 76 -0.11 8.48 -10.70
N VAL A 77 0.92 7.67 -10.47
CA VAL A 77 1.05 6.37 -11.14
C VAL A 77 -0.03 5.40 -10.66
N MET A 78 -0.23 5.27 -9.34
CA MET A 78 -1.25 4.40 -8.76
C MET A 78 -2.66 4.79 -9.25
N THR A 79 -3.01 6.07 -9.19
CA THR A 79 -4.31 6.58 -9.69
C THR A 79 -4.50 6.33 -11.19
N ARG A 80 -3.44 6.43 -12.01
CA ARG A 80 -3.51 6.15 -13.47
C ARG A 80 -3.92 4.71 -13.74
N HIS A 81 -3.43 3.77 -12.96
CA HIS A 81 -3.80 2.36 -13.06
C HIS A 81 -5.17 2.06 -12.45
N GLY A 82 -5.71 2.96 -11.63
CA GLY A 82 -7.01 2.78 -10.97
C GLY A 82 -6.90 2.20 -9.56
N SER A 83 -5.69 2.20 -8.96
CA SER A 83 -5.51 1.83 -7.55
C SER A 83 -6.01 2.94 -6.63
N ASP A 84 -6.63 2.55 -5.54
CA ASP A 84 -7.19 3.41 -4.49
C ASP A 84 -6.15 3.86 -3.44
N LYS A 85 -4.94 3.29 -3.45
CA LYS A 85 -3.82 3.65 -2.55
C LYS A 85 -3.40 5.13 -2.65
N GLY A 86 -3.89 5.83 -3.68
CA GLY A 86 -3.63 7.23 -3.95
C GLY A 86 -4.57 8.18 -3.20
N ARG A 87 -4.32 9.48 -3.37
CA ARG A 87 -5.15 10.54 -2.77
C ARG A 87 -6.59 10.44 -3.23
N GLY A 88 -7.51 10.48 -2.28
CA GLY A 88 -8.95 10.49 -2.55
C GLY A 88 -9.70 9.36 -1.87
N ILE A 89 -9.12 8.17 -1.81
CA ILE A 89 -9.64 7.04 -1.06
C ILE A 89 -8.68 6.78 0.11
N HIS A 90 -7.42 6.42 -0.18
CA HIS A 90 -6.35 6.30 0.82
C HIS A 90 -5.23 7.33 0.57
N ASN A 91 -4.35 7.53 1.55
CA ASN A 91 -3.23 8.47 1.44
C ASN A 91 -1.87 7.74 1.49
N TYR A 92 -1.85 6.44 1.27
CA TYR A 92 -0.68 5.57 1.47
C TYR A 92 0.50 5.94 0.58
N THR A 93 0.22 6.43 -0.64
CA THR A 93 1.28 6.79 -1.60
C THR A 93 2.24 7.87 -1.11
N ALA A 94 1.86 8.71 -0.15
CA ALA A 94 2.78 9.67 0.47
C ALA A 94 3.77 8.95 1.40
N ILE A 95 3.27 8.00 2.21
CA ILE A 95 4.08 7.13 3.08
C ILE A 95 5.02 6.28 2.22
N TYR A 96 4.50 5.64 1.18
CA TYR A 96 5.28 4.81 0.26
C TYR A 96 6.35 5.61 -0.49
N SER A 97 6.06 6.86 -0.85
CA SER A 97 7.06 7.73 -1.46
C SER A 97 8.21 8.05 -0.50
N ALA A 98 7.92 8.19 0.79
CA ALA A 98 8.96 8.38 1.80
C ALA A 98 9.79 7.10 2.00
N LEU A 99 9.14 5.93 2.06
CA LEU A 99 9.81 4.64 2.26
C LEU A 99 10.63 4.19 1.05
N PHE A 100 10.05 4.30 -0.14
CA PHE A 100 10.54 3.62 -1.35
C PHE A 100 11.03 4.57 -2.44
N GLY A 101 10.86 5.89 -2.28
CA GLY A 101 11.17 6.86 -3.36
C GLY A 101 12.62 6.85 -3.82
N THR A 102 13.56 6.45 -2.97
CA THR A 102 14.99 6.32 -3.28
C THR A 102 15.35 4.98 -3.93
N LEU A 103 14.42 4.02 -3.99
CA LEU A 103 14.66 2.66 -4.49
C LEU A 103 14.31 2.48 -5.97
N HIS A 104 14.01 3.56 -6.70
CA HIS A 104 13.50 3.53 -8.08
C HIS A 104 14.30 2.62 -9.02
N ASP A 105 15.62 2.65 -8.94
CA ASP A 105 16.50 1.91 -9.86
C ASP A 105 17.02 0.57 -9.26
N GLN A 106 16.49 0.17 -8.11
CA GLN A 106 16.89 -1.10 -7.47
C GLN A 106 16.13 -2.29 -8.08
N PRO A 107 16.76 -3.47 -8.16
CA PRO A 107 16.13 -4.71 -8.62
C PRO A 107 15.30 -5.33 -7.48
N LEU A 108 14.18 -4.70 -7.13
CA LEU A 108 13.34 -5.11 -6.02
C LEU A 108 12.50 -6.36 -6.35
N LEU A 109 12.23 -7.16 -5.34
CA LEU A 109 11.19 -8.19 -5.33
C LEU A 109 10.04 -7.70 -4.45
N ILE A 110 8.87 -7.52 -5.05
CA ILE A 110 7.67 -6.96 -4.40
C ILE A 110 6.57 -8.02 -4.45
N LEU A 111 5.98 -8.35 -3.31
CA LEU A 111 4.76 -9.16 -3.23
C LEU A 111 3.63 -8.33 -2.63
N GLU A 112 2.46 -8.36 -3.27
CA GLU A 112 1.22 -7.80 -2.73
C GLU A 112 0.15 -8.89 -2.66
N LEU A 113 -0.42 -9.10 -1.47
CA LEU A 113 -1.62 -9.91 -1.26
C LEU A 113 -2.85 -9.01 -1.37
N GLY A 114 -3.86 -9.45 -2.11
CA GLY A 114 -5.03 -8.65 -2.47
C GLY A 114 -4.83 -7.92 -3.80
N LEU A 115 -5.48 -8.40 -4.86
CA LEU A 115 -5.37 -7.82 -6.20
C LEU A 115 -6.54 -6.90 -6.55
N GLY A 116 -7.51 -6.77 -5.63
CA GLY A 116 -8.71 -5.97 -5.83
C GLY A 116 -9.70 -6.66 -6.78
N THR A 117 -10.27 -7.78 -6.35
CA THR A 117 -11.30 -8.49 -7.14
C THR A 117 -12.53 -7.62 -7.38
N ASN A 118 -13.16 -7.78 -8.54
CA ASN A 118 -14.47 -7.23 -8.86
C ASN A 118 -15.62 -8.26 -8.72
N ASN A 119 -15.33 -9.42 -8.13
CA ASN A 119 -16.33 -10.42 -7.77
C ASN A 119 -17.11 -9.98 -6.52
N MET A 120 -18.32 -9.48 -6.70
CA MET A 120 -19.19 -8.98 -5.63
C MET A 120 -19.62 -10.03 -4.59
N ASN A 121 -19.33 -11.32 -4.83
CA ASN A 121 -19.60 -12.39 -3.87
C ASN A 121 -18.47 -12.58 -2.84
N LEU A 122 -17.31 -11.93 -3.04
CA LEU A 122 -16.21 -11.95 -2.08
C LEU A 122 -16.32 -10.75 -1.12
N THR A 123 -15.93 -10.96 0.13
CA THR A 123 -16.11 -9.98 1.22
C THR A 123 -15.31 -8.71 0.98
N SER A 124 -14.03 -8.84 0.61
CA SER A 124 -13.19 -7.72 0.20
C SER A 124 -13.16 -7.66 -1.32
N ASN A 125 -13.77 -6.63 -1.91
CA ASN A 125 -13.80 -6.43 -3.35
C ASN A 125 -13.84 -4.94 -3.69
N MET A 126 -13.34 -4.60 -4.88
CA MET A 126 -13.29 -3.22 -5.39
C MET A 126 -14.58 -2.78 -6.10
N GLY A 127 -15.67 -3.55 -6.02
CA GLY A 127 -16.89 -3.30 -6.80
C GLY A 127 -16.75 -3.67 -8.28
N ALA A 128 -17.86 -3.62 -9.00
CA ALA A 128 -17.94 -4.08 -10.40
C ALA A 128 -17.00 -3.31 -11.36
N GLU A 129 -16.69 -2.06 -11.06
CA GLU A 129 -15.80 -1.20 -11.86
C GLU A 129 -14.33 -1.30 -11.44
N GLY A 130 -14.01 -2.12 -10.45
CA GLY A 130 -12.64 -2.36 -9.98
C GLY A 130 -11.73 -2.88 -11.10
N LYS A 131 -10.43 -2.64 -10.95
CA LYS A 131 -9.41 -3.06 -11.91
C LYS A 131 -8.40 -3.98 -11.24
N PRO A 132 -8.66 -5.29 -11.21
CA PRO A 132 -7.76 -6.25 -10.58
C PRO A 132 -6.30 -6.07 -11.02
N GLY A 133 -5.38 -6.04 -10.04
CA GLY A 133 -3.95 -5.83 -10.28
C GLY A 133 -3.54 -4.40 -10.65
N ALA A 134 -4.39 -3.40 -10.39
CA ALA A 134 -4.08 -1.99 -10.65
C ALA A 134 -2.80 -1.55 -9.92
N SER A 135 -2.65 -1.89 -8.64
CA SER A 135 -1.48 -1.57 -7.82
C SER A 135 -0.22 -2.29 -8.33
N LEU A 136 -0.31 -3.56 -8.73
CA LEU A 136 0.82 -4.30 -9.27
C LEU A 136 1.41 -3.64 -10.52
N ARG A 137 0.54 -3.15 -11.42
CA ARG A 137 0.97 -2.39 -12.60
C ARG A 137 1.57 -1.05 -12.20
N GLY A 138 1.05 -0.42 -11.12
CA GLY A 138 1.62 0.76 -10.51
C GLY A 138 3.04 0.53 -9.99
N TRP A 139 3.26 -0.56 -9.25
CA TRP A 139 4.59 -0.94 -8.75
C TRP A 139 5.57 -1.20 -9.88
N ARG A 140 5.18 -1.97 -10.89
CA ARG A 140 5.98 -2.24 -12.08
C ARG A 140 6.44 -0.96 -12.78
N ASP A 141 5.55 0.02 -12.94
CA ASP A 141 5.87 1.28 -13.63
C ASP A 141 6.69 2.24 -12.74
N LEU A 142 6.56 2.14 -11.41
CA LEU A 142 7.34 2.91 -10.45
C LEU A 142 8.77 2.38 -10.30
N PHE A 143 8.97 1.07 -10.40
CA PHE A 143 10.24 0.40 -10.20
C PHE A 143 10.63 -0.40 -11.46
N PRO A 144 11.31 0.23 -12.42
CA PRO A 144 11.56 -0.37 -13.75
C PRO A 144 12.36 -1.67 -13.73
N ARG A 145 13.10 -1.93 -12.64
CA ARG A 145 13.92 -3.14 -12.47
C ARG A 145 13.32 -4.15 -11.50
N ALA A 146 12.15 -3.85 -10.93
CA ALA A 146 11.49 -4.77 -10.01
C ALA A 146 10.81 -5.93 -10.73
N LEU A 147 10.74 -7.08 -10.04
CA LEU A 147 9.77 -8.13 -10.28
C LEU A 147 8.63 -7.97 -9.27
N VAL A 148 7.42 -8.00 -9.74
CA VAL A 148 6.21 -7.75 -8.95
C VAL A 148 5.39 -9.03 -8.93
N TYR A 149 5.11 -9.49 -7.74
CA TYR A 149 4.28 -10.67 -7.50
C TYR A 149 2.98 -10.25 -6.84
N GLY A 150 1.91 -10.95 -7.14
CA GLY A 150 0.63 -10.74 -6.50
C GLY A 150 0.00 -12.05 -6.05
N ALA A 151 -0.83 -12.00 -5.03
CA ALA A 151 -1.59 -13.16 -4.59
C ALA A 151 -3.03 -12.76 -4.26
N ASP A 152 -4.00 -13.63 -4.58
CA ASP A 152 -5.41 -13.40 -4.29
C ASP A 152 -6.16 -14.73 -4.11
N ILE A 153 -7.26 -14.68 -3.34
CA ILE A 153 -8.18 -15.80 -3.19
C ILE A 153 -9.01 -16.03 -4.46
N ASP A 154 -9.25 -14.97 -5.24
CA ASP A 154 -10.02 -15.06 -6.49
C ASP A 154 -9.14 -15.53 -7.63
N ARG A 155 -9.25 -16.81 -7.97
CA ARG A 155 -8.53 -17.42 -9.09
C ARG A 155 -8.91 -16.81 -10.45
N GLY A 156 -10.09 -16.18 -10.56
CA GLY A 156 -10.60 -15.60 -11.80
C GLY A 156 -9.88 -14.32 -12.23
N ILE A 157 -9.16 -13.68 -11.30
CA ILE A 157 -8.43 -12.44 -11.60
C ILE A 157 -6.91 -12.62 -11.65
N LEU A 158 -6.41 -13.84 -11.50
CA LEU A 158 -4.98 -14.12 -11.61
C LEU A 158 -4.50 -13.94 -13.05
N PHE A 159 -3.30 -13.36 -13.20
CA PHE A 159 -2.73 -13.04 -14.50
C PHE A 159 -1.20 -13.07 -14.47
N GLU A 160 -0.60 -13.07 -15.66
CA GLU A 160 0.83 -12.87 -15.86
C GLU A 160 1.05 -11.81 -16.93
N GLU A 161 1.91 -10.84 -16.67
CA GLU A 161 2.33 -9.78 -17.58
C GLU A 161 3.85 -9.60 -17.48
N ASP A 162 4.44 -8.76 -18.34
CA ASP A 162 5.86 -8.40 -18.21
C ASP A 162 6.18 -7.94 -16.79
N ARG A 163 7.11 -8.65 -16.13
CA ARG A 163 7.56 -8.43 -14.75
C ARG A 163 6.46 -8.53 -13.68
N ILE A 164 5.29 -9.07 -14.00
CA ILE A 164 4.21 -9.33 -13.02
C ILE A 164 3.80 -10.79 -13.14
N LYS A 165 3.73 -11.48 -11.99
CA LYS A 165 3.16 -12.83 -11.89
C LYS A 165 2.28 -12.95 -10.66
N THR A 166 1.13 -13.62 -10.81
CA THR A 166 0.16 -13.74 -9.73
C THR A 166 -0.09 -15.19 -9.34
N PHE A 167 -0.44 -15.40 -8.07
CA PHE A 167 -0.62 -16.70 -7.44
C PHE A 167 -1.93 -16.76 -6.68
N TYR A 168 -2.42 -17.97 -6.43
CA TYR A 168 -3.53 -18.18 -5.52
C TYR A 168 -3.04 -18.16 -4.07
N CYS A 169 -3.74 -17.44 -3.20
CA CYS A 169 -3.57 -17.52 -1.77
C CYS A 169 -4.89 -17.21 -1.05
N ASP A 170 -5.32 -18.10 -0.18
CA ASP A 170 -6.31 -17.80 0.85
C ASP A 170 -5.56 -17.35 2.11
N GLN A 171 -5.79 -16.12 2.53
CA GLN A 171 -5.11 -15.48 3.66
C GLN A 171 -5.43 -16.16 5.00
N LEU A 172 -6.56 -16.85 5.11
CA LEU A 172 -6.96 -17.57 6.32
C LEU A 172 -6.50 -19.03 6.33
N ASP A 173 -6.01 -19.55 5.21
CA ASP A 173 -5.52 -20.93 5.11
C ASP A 173 -3.98 -20.97 5.20
N SER A 174 -3.48 -21.45 6.34
CA SER A 174 -2.04 -21.59 6.56
C SER A 174 -1.35 -22.54 5.55
N LEU A 175 -2.09 -23.48 4.96
CA LEU A 175 -1.55 -24.33 3.89
C LEU A 175 -1.43 -23.55 2.59
N ALA A 176 -2.41 -22.72 2.25
CA ALA A 176 -2.35 -21.87 1.08
C ALA A 176 -1.18 -20.85 1.17
N ILE A 177 -0.95 -20.27 2.36
CA ILE A 177 0.19 -19.38 2.62
C ILE A 177 1.51 -20.13 2.43
N ARG A 178 1.68 -21.32 3.01
CA ARG A 178 2.89 -22.14 2.79
C ARG A 178 3.09 -22.52 1.33
N ASN A 179 2.01 -22.85 0.62
CA ASN A 179 2.06 -23.17 -0.81
C ASN A 179 2.45 -21.96 -1.66
N LEU A 180 2.02 -20.76 -1.28
CA LEU A 180 2.47 -19.51 -1.90
C LEU A 180 3.99 -19.39 -1.77
N TRP A 181 4.52 -19.47 -0.56
CA TRP A 181 5.95 -19.30 -0.31
C TRP A 181 6.82 -20.46 -0.84
N SER A 182 6.21 -21.61 -1.16
CA SER A 182 6.91 -22.72 -1.84
C SER A 182 7.12 -22.48 -3.34
N GLN A 183 6.54 -21.44 -3.92
CA GLN A 183 6.72 -21.13 -5.34
C GLN A 183 8.18 -20.77 -5.62
N PRO A 184 8.79 -21.32 -6.70
CA PRO A 184 10.20 -21.06 -7.01
C PRO A 184 10.56 -19.57 -7.14
N ASP A 185 9.64 -18.78 -7.68
CA ASP A 185 9.82 -17.32 -7.87
C ASP A 185 9.93 -16.56 -6.54
N LEU A 186 9.40 -17.10 -5.42
CA LEU A 186 9.32 -16.42 -4.12
C LEU A 186 10.36 -16.88 -3.11
N GLN A 187 11.08 -17.97 -3.38
CA GLN A 187 12.03 -18.59 -2.43
C GLN A 187 13.22 -17.70 -2.06
N SER A 188 13.56 -16.72 -2.88
CA SER A 188 14.66 -15.77 -2.58
C SER A 188 14.27 -14.70 -1.55
N GLY A 189 13.05 -14.70 -1.06
CA GLY A 189 12.48 -13.66 -0.19
C GLY A 189 12.16 -12.36 -0.92
N MET A 190 11.48 -11.45 -0.23
CA MET A 190 10.96 -10.20 -0.80
C MET A 190 11.62 -8.97 -0.14
N ASP A 191 11.83 -7.93 -0.93
CA ASP A 191 12.27 -6.63 -0.42
C ASP A 191 11.08 -5.83 0.14
N ILE A 192 9.89 -6.04 -0.45
CA ILE A 192 8.64 -5.40 -0.03
C ILE A 192 7.53 -6.45 -0.04
N ILE A 193 6.80 -6.56 1.08
CA ILE A 193 5.57 -7.36 1.20
C ILE A 193 4.45 -6.40 1.60
N ILE A 194 3.31 -6.48 0.91
CA ILE A 194 2.11 -5.68 1.20
C ILE A 194 0.95 -6.63 1.41
N ASP A 195 0.28 -6.51 2.55
CA ASP A 195 -0.98 -7.19 2.86
C ASP A 195 -2.12 -6.18 2.70
N ASP A 196 -2.84 -6.30 1.59
CA ASP A 196 -4.02 -5.54 1.19
C ASP A 196 -5.21 -6.49 0.91
N GLY A 197 -5.34 -7.52 1.76
CA GLY A 197 -6.24 -8.66 1.53
C GLY A 197 -7.63 -8.51 2.13
N LEU A 198 -7.93 -9.28 3.19
CA LEU A 198 -9.27 -9.34 3.80
C LEU A 198 -9.53 -8.24 4.85
N HIS A 199 -8.53 -7.52 5.29
CA HIS A 199 -8.58 -6.39 6.25
C HIS A 199 -9.15 -6.74 7.63
N THR A 200 -9.17 -8.02 8.00
CA THR A 200 -9.52 -8.44 9.36
C THR A 200 -8.26 -8.72 10.17
N PHE A 201 -8.31 -8.47 11.48
CA PHE A 201 -7.17 -8.71 12.35
C PHE A 201 -6.64 -10.15 12.23
N ASP A 202 -7.56 -11.13 12.20
CA ASP A 202 -7.17 -12.54 12.17
C ASP A 202 -6.58 -12.95 10.81
N ALA A 203 -7.05 -12.37 9.71
CA ALA A 203 -6.47 -12.59 8.39
C ALA A 203 -5.07 -11.97 8.28
N ASN A 204 -4.95 -10.70 8.70
CA ASN A 204 -3.66 -10.01 8.67
C ASN A 204 -2.61 -10.71 9.55
N THR A 205 -2.98 -11.18 10.77
CA THR A 205 -2.05 -11.93 11.62
C THR A 205 -1.70 -13.29 11.04
N SER A 206 -2.66 -14.00 10.44
CA SER A 206 -2.40 -15.29 9.78
C SER A 206 -1.37 -15.15 8.65
N PHE A 207 -1.54 -14.13 7.79
CA PHE A 207 -0.60 -13.89 6.70
C PHE A 207 0.74 -13.36 7.20
N LEU A 208 0.75 -12.46 8.18
CA LEU A 208 1.98 -11.95 8.80
C LEU A 208 2.82 -13.07 9.40
N ASP A 209 2.20 -13.95 10.20
CA ASP A 209 2.87 -15.07 10.87
C ASP A 209 3.50 -16.05 9.86
N GLY A 210 2.85 -16.27 8.72
CA GLY A 210 3.34 -17.16 7.68
C GLY A 210 4.25 -16.51 6.65
N SER A 211 4.47 -15.17 6.72
CA SER A 211 5.15 -14.43 5.66
C SER A 211 6.34 -13.60 6.13
N LEU A 212 6.42 -13.24 7.41
CA LEU A 212 7.45 -12.32 7.90
C LEU A 212 8.87 -12.88 7.75
N GLU A 213 9.05 -14.21 7.86
CA GLU A 213 10.34 -14.86 7.65
C GLU A 213 10.86 -14.79 6.21
N HIS A 214 9.98 -14.49 5.25
CA HIS A 214 10.32 -14.30 3.85
C HIS A 214 10.69 -12.85 3.50
N LEU A 215 10.68 -11.95 4.49
CA LEU A 215 11.16 -10.60 4.33
C LEU A 215 12.69 -10.57 4.38
N ARG A 216 13.32 -10.01 3.36
CA ARG A 216 14.78 -9.87 3.30
C ARG A 216 15.31 -8.91 4.37
N PRO A 217 16.58 -9.04 4.79
CA PRO A 217 17.23 -8.04 5.63
C PRO A 217 17.12 -6.64 5.02
N GLY A 218 16.67 -5.66 5.82
CA GLY A 218 16.37 -4.29 5.38
C GLY A 218 15.07 -4.11 4.62
N GLY A 219 14.33 -5.20 4.35
CA GLY A 219 13.03 -5.17 3.68
C GLY A 219 11.91 -4.58 4.53
N VAL A 220 10.77 -4.33 3.89
CA VAL A 220 9.61 -3.69 4.52
C VAL A 220 8.36 -4.53 4.27
N TYR A 221 7.66 -4.88 5.35
CA TYR A 221 6.33 -5.49 5.33
C TYR A 221 5.30 -4.44 5.72
N ILE A 222 4.18 -4.35 5.00
CA ILE A 222 3.10 -3.39 5.27
C ILE A 222 1.77 -4.12 5.33
N ILE A 223 0.95 -3.80 6.34
CA ILE A 223 -0.47 -4.14 6.38
C ILE A 223 -1.25 -2.86 6.14
N GLU A 224 -2.09 -2.86 5.10
CA GLU A 224 -3.01 -1.79 4.76
C GLU A 224 -4.38 -1.97 5.43
N ASP A 225 -5.17 -0.93 5.39
CA ASP A 225 -6.58 -0.90 5.77
C ASP A 225 -6.87 -1.45 7.17
N ILE A 226 -5.97 -1.12 8.13
CA ILE A 226 -6.21 -1.47 9.53
C ILE A 226 -7.38 -0.65 10.06
N HIS A 227 -8.42 -1.36 10.46
CA HIS A 227 -9.63 -0.74 10.98
C HIS A 227 -9.40 -0.08 12.34
N GLN A 228 -9.94 1.14 12.54
CA GLN A 228 -9.72 1.94 13.74
C GLN A 228 -10.06 1.18 15.04
N ASN A 229 -11.08 0.33 15.05
CA ASN A 229 -11.45 -0.46 16.22
C ASN A 229 -10.46 -1.59 16.56
N THR A 230 -9.49 -1.89 15.70
CA THR A 230 -8.46 -2.93 15.93
C THR A 230 -7.12 -2.35 16.35
N ILE A 231 -6.95 -1.03 16.37
CA ILE A 231 -5.70 -0.33 16.70
C ILE A 231 -5.18 -0.74 18.08
N GLU A 232 -6.04 -0.79 19.10
CA GLU A 232 -5.65 -1.19 20.45
C GLU A 232 -5.23 -2.66 20.49
N ARG A 233 -5.90 -3.54 19.73
CA ARG A 233 -5.53 -4.95 19.63
C ARG A 233 -4.17 -5.11 18.95
N TRP A 234 -3.90 -4.35 17.88
CA TRP A 234 -2.59 -4.30 17.23
C TRP A 234 -1.51 -3.79 18.18
N HIS A 235 -1.77 -2.71 18.91
CA HIS A 235 -0.83 -2.18 19.89
C HIS A 235 -0.42 -3.26 20.89
N ASN A 236 -1.38 -3.92 21.52
CA ASN A 236 -1.14 -5.00 22.47
C ASN A 236 -0.34 -6.15 21.86
N GLN A 237 -0.70 -6.58 20.64
CA GLN A 237 -0.03 -7.68 19.94
C GLN A 237 1.43 -7.34 19.63
N LEU A 238 1.69 -6.12 19.16
CA LEU A 238 3.03 -5.63 18.85
C LEU A 238 3.90 -5.53 20.11
N GLU A 239 3.38 -4.97 21.19
CA GLU A 239 4.12 -4.77 22.43
C GLU A 239 4.41 -6.10 23.15
N THR A 240 3.44 -7.01 23.17
CA THR A 240 3.54 -8.22 24.02
C THR A 240 4.12 -9.41 23.30
N ILE A 241 3.95 -9.53 21.97
CA ILE A 241 4.31 -10.71 21.19
C ILE A 241 5.35 -10.38 20.12
N TYR A 242 5.00 -9.59 19.08
CA TYR A 242 5.84 -9.46 17.91
C TYR A 242 7.19 -8.81 18.19
N SER A 243 7.23 -7.76 19.00
CA SER A 243 8.48 -7.10 19.36
C SER A 243 9.45 -8.01 20.12
N LYS A 244 8.95 -9.01 20.86
CA LYS A 244 9.77 -9.99 21.57
C LYS A 244 10.18 -11.17 20.69
N GLN A 245 9.27 -11.60 19.80
CA GLN A 245 9.51 -12.71 18.88
C GLN A 245 10.47 -12.29 17.76
N PHE A 246 10.41 -11.05 17.32
CA PHE A 246 11.23 -10.49 16.25
C PHE A 246 12.05 -9.27 16.72
N PRO A 247 13.04 -9.48 17.61
CA PRO A 247 13.78 -8.37 18.24
C PRO A 247 14.63 -7.56 17.26
N ASN A 248 14.88 -8.09 16.06
CA ASN A 248 15.62 -7.40 14.99
C ASN A 248 14.71 -6.67 14.00
N HIS A 249 13.41 -6.55 14.30
CA HIS A 249 12.47 -5.83 13.47
C HIS A 249 11.97 -4.57 14.18
N ASP A 250 11.79 -3.50 13.39
CA ASP A 250 11.13 -2.28 13.84
C ASP A 250 9.66 -2.34 13.44
N PHE A 251 8.78 -2.00 14.36
CA PHE A 251 7.34 -1.96 14.14
C PHE A 251 6.83 -0.53 14.29
N ALA A 252 6.02 -0.08 13.34
CA ALA A 252 5.38 1.23 13.37
C ALA A 252 3.90 1.10 13.03
N LEU A 253 3.02 1.38 13.98
CA LEU A 253 1.59 1.48 13.78
C LEU A 253 1.25 2.94 13.49
N LEU A 254 0.62 3.20 12.33
CA LEU A 254 0.32 4.52 11.83
C LEU A 254 -1.19 4.75 11.76
N GLU A 255 -1.67 5.77 12.45
CA GLU A 255 -2.99 6.34 12.17
C GLU A 255 -2.82 7.45 11.14
N VAL A 256 -3.29 7.18 9.93
CA VAL A 256 -3.06 8.06 8.78
C VAL A 256 -4.25 8.98 8.59
N PRO A 257 -4.10 10.31 8.74
CA PRO A 257 -5.21 11.24 8.59
C PRO A 257 -5.81 11.19 7.20
N ASN A 258 -7.13 11.00 7.13
CA ASN A 258 -7.89 11.03 5.89
C ASN A 258 -9.27 11.65 6.13
N SER A 259 -9.67 12.60 5.30
CA SER A 259 -10.95 13.28 5.42
C SER A 259 -12.13 12.47 4.83
N SER A 260 -11.83 11.49 3.99
CA SER A 260 -12.84 10.69 3.26
C SER A 260 -13.00 9.29 3.85
N ASN A 261 -11.93 8.76 4.43
CA ASN A 261 -11.90 7.43 5.03
C ASN A 261 -11.28 7.54 6.43
N GLN A 262 -12.09 7.39 7.46
CA GLN A 262 -11.68 7.45 8.87
C GLN A 262 -11.83 6.10 9.57
N SER A 263 -12.33 5.08 8.87
CA SER A 263 -12.62 3.78 9.44
C SER A 263 -11.42 2.85 9.45
N ASP A 264 -10.66 2.84 8.37
CA ASP A 264 -9.61 1.84 8.11
C ASP A 264 -8.37 2.39 7.39
N ASN A 265 -8.18 3.70 7.36
CA ASN A 265 -7.04 4.34 6.70
C ASN A 265 -5.77 4.31 7.58
N ASN A 266 -5.43 3.14 8.15
CA ASN A 266 -4.28 2.97 9.03
C ASN A 266 -3.34 1.89 8.49
N LEU A 267 -2.07 1.97 8.87
CA LEU A 267 -1.01 1.07 8.40
C LEU A 267 -0.23 0.47 9.57
N LEU A 268 0.12 -0.80 9.46
CA LEU A 268 1.24 -1.35 10.21
C LEU A 268 2.43 -1.51 9.25
N ILE A 269 3.57 -0.94 9.63
CA ILE A 269 4.80 -1.04 8.86
C ILE A 269 5.85 -1.75 9.70
N ILE A 270 6.43 -2.81 9.15
CA ILE A 270 7.47 -3.61 9.79
C ILE A 270 8.71 -3.52 8.92
N ARG A 271 9.84 -3.19 9.51
CA ARG A 271 11.13 -3.16 8.84
C ARG A 271 12.04 -4.22 9.44
N SER A 272 12.56 -5.11 8.61
CA SER A 272 13.57 -6.07 9.01
C SER A 272 14.91 -5.36 9.27
N GLY A 273 15.60 -5.77 10.32
CA GLY A 273 16.99 -5.36 10.54
C GLY A 273 17.90 -5.78 9.38
N ALA A 274 18.97 -5.02 9.15
CA ALA A 274 19.98 -5.30 8.12
C ALA A 274 20.93 -6.41 8.57
#